data_103db115198a3bbdcb62b18620fbe0a3
#
_entry.id   103db115198a3bbdcb62b18620fbe0a3
#
_cell.length_a   1.000
_cell.length_b   1.000
_cell.length_c   1.000
_cell.angle_alpha   90.00
_cell.angle_beta   90.00
_cell.angle_gamma   90.00
#
_symmetry.space_group_name_H-M   'P 1'
#
loop_
_entity.id
_entity.type
_entity.pdbx_description
1 polymer ?
#
loop_
_entity_poly.entity_id
_entity_poly.type
_entity_poly.pdbx_seq_one_letter_code
_entity_poly.pdbx_strand_id
1 'polypeptide(L)'
;GDFLLRFLPFTFLALYALWRTPSTLFRWQTGSWLLLSAVAVLLPGNRFGHYTIQLMLPTAWLAGSYFVTSVPQAFRFRGASIVGYAIMTLLVSGAWVSQYIVCIQKPDIVQQTADYLNARLQSNEQIYTGNEQQILYFLTQRNCPIPYVHRSLLFDPKHIYTLQIDTTAVVTSLIQQKPAYIIQNKRFPNGQLQAFVDSNYELVNTIGNQINIQHRCLE
;
A
#
# COMPACT_ATOMS: atom_id res chain seq x y z
N GLY A 1 5.45 1.54 9.87
CA GLY A 1 5.59 1.37 11.32
C GLY A 1 4.48 0.56 11.97
N ASP A 2 3.23 0.87 11.64
CA ASP A 2 2.04 0.36 12.37
C ASP A 2 1.80 -1.15 12.26
N PHE A 3 2.16 -1.75 11.12
CA PHE A 3 1.93 -3.18 10.91
C PHE A 3 2.77 -4.03 11.89
N LEU A 4 4.06 -3.73 12.02
CA LEU A 4 4.95 -4.46 12.94
C LEU A 4 4.49 -4.32 14.39
N LEU A 5 4.07 -3.13 14.82
CA LEU A 5 3.57 -2.89 16.17
C LEU A 5 2.29 -3.70 16.45
N ARG A 6 1.37 -3.79 15.50
CA ARG A 6 0.13 -4.57 15.63
C ARG A 6 0.40 -6.08 15.68
N PHE A 7 1.46 -6.55 15.01
CA PHE A 7 1.85 -7.96 14.96
C PHE A 7 2.82 -8.38 16.07
N LEU A 8 3.41 -7.43 16.80
CA LEU A 8 4.35 -7.71 17.88
C LEU A 8 3.83 -8.75 18.90
N PRO A 9 2.60 -8.66 19.44
CA PRO A 9 2.09 -9.66 20.40
C PRO A 9 2.05 -11.06 19.82
N PHE A 10 1.61 -11.21 18.57
CA PHE A 10 1.55 -12.51 17.87
C PHE A 10 2.95 -13.05 17.58
N THR A 11 3.90 -12.16 17.23
CA THR A 11 5.29 -12.56 17.00
C THR A 11 5.94 -13.07 18.28
N PHE A 12 5.75 -12.37 19.40
CA PHE A 12 6.25 -12.85 20.70
C PHE A 12 5.64 -14.18 21.08
N LEU A 13 4.33 -14.36 20.89
CA LEU A 13 3.66 -15.62 21.17
C LEU A 13 4.17 -16.76 20.28
N ALA A 14 4.39 -16.47 18.99
CA ALA A 14 4.95 -17.43 18.04
C ALA A 14 6.38 -17.88 18.42
N LEU A 15 7.24 -16.94 18.78
CA LEU A 15 8.61 -17.22 19.22
C LEU A 15 8.60 -18.01 20.54
N TYR A 16 7.73 -17.65 21.46
CA TYR A 16 7.55 -18.39 22.71
C TYR A 16 7.04 -19.81 22.46
N ALA A 17 6.05 -19.98 21.58
CA ALA A 17 5.55 -21.28 21.16
C ALA A 17 6.67 -22.14 20.54
N LEU A 18 7.47 -21.54 19.65
CA LEU A 18 8.60 -22.21 19.02
C LEU A 18 9.63 -22.70 20.07
N TRP A 19 9.92 -21.89 21.08
CA TRP A 19 10.84 -22.24 22.16
C TRP A 19 10.30 -23.37 23.03
N ARG A 20 8.99 -23.37 23.32
CA ARG A 20 8.33 -24.34 24.22
C ARG A 20 7.93 -25.67 23.54
N THR A 21 7.91 -25.69 22.20
CA THR A 21 7.51 -26.88 21.46
C THR A 21 8.50 -28.03 21.69
N PRO A 22 8.05 -29.19 22.19
CA PRO A 22 8.93 -30.33 22.49
C PRO A 22 9.40 -31.08 21.24
N SER A 23 8.60 -31.09 20.16
CA SER A 23 8.93 -31.78 18.92
C SER A 23 10.01 -31.04 18.16
N THR A 24 11.19 -31.63 18.01
CA THR A 24 12.32 -31.09 17.26
C THR A 24 11.98 -30.91 15.78
N LEU A 25 11.32 -31.92 15.18
CA LEU A 25 10.94 -31.86 13.76
C LEU A 25 9.98 -30.68 13.49
N PHE A 26 8.92 -30.56 14.29
CA PHE A 26 7.95 -29.47 14.15
C PHE A 26 8.63 -28.09 14.35
N ARG A 27 9.55 -28.01 15.34
CA ARG A 27 10.30 -26.75 15.59
C ARG A 27 11.16 -26.36 14.40
N TRP A 28 11.87 -27.30 13.79
CA TRP A 28 12.69 -27.03 12.62
C TRP A 28 11.86 -26.64 11.39
N GLN A 29 10.77 -27.35 11.13
CA GLN A 29 9.90 -27.08 10.00
C GLN A 29 9.25 -25.69 10.10
N THR A 30 8.65 -25.37 11.24
CA THR A 30 7.95 -24.09 11.43
C THR A 30 8.91 -22.92 11.63
N GLY A 31 10.03 -23.16 12.31
CA GLY A 31 11.08 -22.16 12.49
C GLY A 31 11.77 -21.81 11.17
N SER A 32 12.08 -22.81 10.33
CA SER A 32 12.64 -22.54 9.00
C SER A 32 11.63 -21.84 8.09
N TRP A 33 10.35 -22.17 8.16
CA TRP A 33 9.31 -21.48 7.41
C TRP A 33 9.23 -20.00 7.82
N LEU A 34 9.20 -19.70 9.13
CA LEU A 34 9.19 -18.33 9.63
C LEU A 34 10.45 -17.57 9.20
N LEU A 35 11.61 -18.20 9.31
CA LEU A 35 12.90 -17.61 8.90
C LEU A 35 12.94 -17.31 7.39
N LEU A 36 12.55 -18.25 6.56
CA LEU A 36 12.51 -18.07 5.11
C LEU A 36 11.52 -16.99 4.70
N SER A 37 10.36 -16.93 5.35
CA SER A 37 9.39 -15.85 5.14
C SER A 37 9.95 -14.48 5.52
N ALA A 38 10.70 -14.40 6.64
CA ALA A 38 11.37 -13.17 7.05
C ALA A 38 12.44 -12.73 6.04
N VAL A 39 13.26 -13.68 5.57
CA VAL A 39 14.24 -13.43 4.51
C VAL A 39 13.56 -12.93 3.24
N ALA A 40 12.49 -13.59 2.79
CA ALA A 40 11.74 -13.21 1.60
C ALA A 40 11.15 -11.79 1.69
N VAL A 41 10.72 -11.36 2.89
CA VAL A 41 10.24 -9.99 3.14
C VAL A 41 11.36 -8.95 3.09
N LEU A 42 12.55 -9.31 3.56
CA LEU A 42 13.69 -8.39 3.67
C LEU A 42 14.50 -8.29 2.37
N LEU A 43 14.53 -9.36 1.58
CA LEU A 43 15.38 -9.51 0.40
C LEU A 43 15.15 -8.45 -0.68
N PRO A 44 13.91 -8.00 -1.00
CA PRO A 44 13.69 -6.98 -1.99
C PRO A 44 14.23 -5.58 -1.61
N GLY A 45 14.61 -5.36 -0.35
CA GLY A 45 15.09 -4.07 0.15
C GLY A 45 14.01 -2.96 0.22
N ASN A 46 12.85 -3.19 -0.34
CA ASN A 46 11.71 -2.29 -0.31
C ASN A 46 10.79 -2.67 0.87
N ARG A 47 10.61 -1.75 1.81
CA ARG A 47 9.80 -1.99 3.01
C ARG A 47 8.31 -1.73 2.77
N PHE A 48 7.73 -2.33 1.75
CA PHE A 48 6.30 -2.24 1.52
C PHE A 48 5.53 -3.08 2.55
N GLY A 49 4.52 -2.47 3.18
CA GLY A 49 3.73 -3.13 4.22
C GLY A 49 3.06 -4.43 3.76
N HIS A 50 2.72 -4.55 2.49
CA HIS A 50 2.09 -5.76 1.94
C HIS A 50 3.04 -6.97 1.87
N TYR A 51 4.36 -6.79 1.85
CA TYR A 51 5.29 -7.94 1.92
C TYR A 51 5.22 -8.64 3.27
N THR A 52 4.88 -7.93 4.34
CA THR A 52 4.76 -8.52 5.67
C THR A 52 3.60 -9.51 5.81
N ILE A 53 2.67 -9.55 4.83
CA ILE A 53 1.60 -10.56 4.74
C ILE A 53 2.19 -11.98 4.72
N GLN A 54 3.36 -12.16 4.12
CA GLN A 54 4.04 -13.47 4.07
C GLN A 54 4.43 -14.00 5.45
N LEU A 55 4.64 -13.11 6.43
CA LEU A 55 4.94 -13.48 7.82
C LEU A 55 3.68 -13.83 8.62
N MET A 56 2.51 -13.42 8.17
CA MET A 56 1.27 -13.62 8.93
C MET A 56 0.95 -15.09 9.12
N LEU A 57 1.07 -15.89 8.07
CA LEU A 57 0.69 -17.29 8.10
C LEU A 57 1.58 -18.12 9.03
N PRO A 58 2.92 -18.15 8.91
CA PRO A 58 3.77 -18.87 9.84
C PRO A 58 3.69 -18.35 11.28
N THR A 59 3.51 -17.03 11.46
CA THR A 59 3.33 -16.44 12.79
C THR A 59 2.02 -16.89 13.43
N ALA A 60 0.92 -16.83 12.68
CA ALA A 60 -0.40 -17.26 13.16
C ALA A 60 -0.43 -18.77 13.47
N TRP A 61 0.21 -19.58 12.63
CA TRP A 61 0.33 -21.02 12.84
C TRP A 61 1.08 -21.34 14.13
N LEU A 62 2.24 -20.71 14.35
CA LEU A 62 3.04 -20.88 15.57
C LEU A 62 2.29 -20.38 16.81
N ALA A 63 1.70 -19.20 16.74
CA ALA A 63 0.91 -18.64 17.84
C ALA A 63 -0.28 -19.54 18.18
N GLY A 64 -0.97 -20.07 17.15
CA GLY A 64 -2.07 -21.03 17.33
C GLY A 64 -1.62 -22.35 17.95
N SER A 65 -0.46 -22.87 17.54
CA SER A 65 0.09 -24.13 18.09
C SER A 65 0.38 -24.04 19.58
N TYR A 66 0.68 -22.85 20.11
CA TYR A 66 0.84 -22.62 21.54
C TYR A 66 -0.41 -23.02 22.33
N PHE A 67 -1.58 -22.66 21.86
CA PHE A 67 -2.84 -22.98 22.54
C PHE A 67 -3.18 -24.46 22.48
N VAL A 68 -2.72 -25.17 21.47
CA VAL A 68 -2.95 -26.62 21.32
C VAL A 68 -1.95 -27.43 22.14
N THR A 69 -0.66 -27.06 22.13
CA THR A 69 0.42 -27.86 22.66
C THR A 69 0.90 -27.46 24.04
N SER A 70 0.79 -26.19 24.38
CA SER A 70 1.41 -25.60 25.56
C SER A 70 0.42 -25.12 26.62
N VAL A 71 -0.90 -25.21 26.36
CA VAL A 71 -1.87 -24.96 27.43
C VAL A 71 -1.71 -26.11 28.43
N PRO A 72 -1.01 -25.87 29.55
CA PRO A 72 -0.78 -26.96 30.53
C PRO A 72 -2.13 -27.39 31.05
N GLN A 73 -2.20 -28.69 31.46
CA GLN A 73 -3.34 -29.18 32.22
C GLN A 73 -3.66 -28.30 33.46
N ALA A 74 -2.73 -27.48 33.92
CA ALA A 74 -2.92 -26.47 34.96
C ALA A 74 -3.89 -25.34 34.60
N PHE A 75 -4.08 -25.01 33.29
CA PHE A 75 -5.09 -24.05 32.83
C PHE A 75 -6.45 -24.71 32.54
N ARG A 76 -6.69 -25.90 33.04
CA ARG A 76 -8.02 -26.53 33.07
C ARG A 76 -9.03 -25.86 33.99
N PHE A 77 -8.75 -24.71 34.52
CA PHE A 77 -9.79 -23.80 35.01
C PHE A 77 -10.65 -23.37 33.79
N ARG A 78 -11.79 -24.08 33.63
CA ARG A 78 -12.76 -23.76 32.55
C ARG A 78 -13.03 -22.27 32.43
N GLY A 79 -12.99 -21.52 33.55
CA GLY A 79 -13.15 -20.08 33.57
C GLY A 79 -12.02 -19.27 32.90
N ALA A 80 -10.75 -19.65 33.11
CA ALA A 80 -9.61 -18.91 32.55
C ALA A 80 -9.52 -19.04 31.02
N SER A 81 -9.90 -20.20 30.48
CA SER A 81 -9.99 -20.42 29.02
C SER A 81 -11.09 -19.59 28.41
N ILE A 82 -12.27 -19.53 29.02
CA ILE A 82 -13.40 -18.73 28.56
C ILE A 82 -13.04 -17.23 28.56
N VAL A 83 -12.42 -16.76 29.62
CA VAL A 83 -11.93 -15.36 29.72
C VAL A 83 -10.88 -15.06 28.65
N GLY A 84 -9.93 -15.98 28.43
CA GLY A 84 -8.92 -15.85 27.36
C GLY A 84 -9.54 -15.75 25.97
N TYR A 85 -10.48 -16.64 25.65
CA TYR A 85 -11.21 -16.58 24.38
C TYR A 85 -12.06 -15.30 24.25
N ALA A 86 -12.72 -14.88 25.33
CA ALA A 86 -13.51 -13.65 25.33
C ALA A 86 -12.63 -12.41 25.08
N ILE A 87 -11.46 -12.32 25.72
CA ILE A 87 -10.48 -11.24 25.49
C ILE A 87 -9.97 -11.26 24.05
N MET A 88 -9.58 -12.44 23.51
CA MET A 88 -9.13 -12.55 22.13
C MET A 88 -10.22 -12.16 21.14
N THR A 89 -11.45 -12.61 21.36
CA THR A 89 -12.60 -12.22 20.51
C THR A 89 -12.83 -10.71 20.56
N LEU A 90 -12.77 -10.11 21.74
CA LEU A 90 -12.94 -8.67 21.91
C LEU A 90 -11.83 -7.89 21.18
N LEU A 91 -10.58 -8.31 21.31
CA LEU A 91 -9.44 -7.67 20.65
C LEU A 91 -9.53 -7.79 19.11
N VAL A 92 -9.86 -8.96 18.60
CA VAL A 92 -10.03 -9.20 17.16
C VAL A 92 -11.23 -8.39 16.64
N SER A 93 -12.37 -8.46 17.31
CA SER A 93 -13.56 -7.71 16.92
C SER A 93 -13.32 -6.20 16.99
N GLY A 94 -12.65 -5.70 18.03
CA GLY A 94 -12.28 -4.30 18.17
C GLY A 94 -11.34 -3.83 17.04
N ALA A 95 -10.35 -4.65 16.68
CA ALA A 95 -9.47 -4.36 15.55
C ALA A 95 -10.24 -4.33 14.21
N TRP A 96 -11.14 -5.27 13.99
CA TRP A 96 -12.01 -5.30 12.80
C TRP A 96 -12.94 -4.10 12.72
N VAL A 97 -13.62 -3.77 13.81
CA VAL A 97 -14.51 -2.59 13.88
C VAL A 97 -13.73 -1.31 13.64
N SER A 98 -12.55 -1.16 14.24
CA SER A 98 -11.71 0.03 14.02
C SER A 98 -11.27 0.15 12.57
N GLN A 99 -10.87 -0.95 11.91
CA GLN A 99 -10.52 -0.96 10.50
C GLN A 99 -11.73 -0.65 9.61
N TYR A 100 -12.88 -1.24 9.92
CA TYR A 100 -14.13 -0.99 9.20
C TYR A 100 -14.51 0.49 9.24
N ILE A 101 -14.49 1.11 10.44
CA ILE A 101 -14.78 2.54 10.60
C ILE A 101 -13.79 3.40 9.80
N VAL A 102 -12.49 3.10 9.91
CA VAL A 102 -11.44 3.84 9.18
C VAL A 102 -11.59 3.69 7.66
N CYS A 103 -11.98 2.50 7.17
CA CYS A 103 -12.13 2.28 5.73
C CYS A 103 -13.41 2.92 5.17
N ILE A 104 -14.53 2.87 5.92
CA ILE A 104 -15.83 3.38 5.43
C ILE A 104 -15.97 4.89 5.62
N GLN A 105 -15.40 5.45 6.70
CA GLN A 105 -15.49 6.89 6.96
C GLN A 105 -14.47 7.72 6.18
N LYS A 106 -13.47 7.10 5.55
CA LYS A 106 -12.59 7.85 4.67
C LYS A 106 -13.34 8.25 3.40
N PRO A 107 -13.43 9.56 3.12
CA PRO A 107 -13.97 10.00 1.83
C PRO A 107 -13.11 9.39 0.72
N ASP A 108 -13.76 8.82 -0.28
CA ASP A 108 -13.08 8.35 -1.48
C ASP A 108 -12.67 9.55 -2.34
N ILE A 109 -11.50 10.11 -2.00
CA ILE A 109 -10.94 11.27 -2.70
C ILE A 109 -10.62 10.95 -4.16
N VAL A 110 -10.39 9.67 -4.48
CA VAL A 110 -10.10 9.25 -5.86
C VAL A 110 -11.37 9.27 -6.69
N GLN A 111 -12.48 8.75 -6.15
CA GLN A 111 -13.79 8.82 -6.81
C GLN A 111 -14.23 10.28 -6.98
N GLN A 112 -14.10 11.10 -5.94
CA GLN A 112 -14.40 12.54 -6.04
C GLN A 112 -13.57 13.24 -7.12
N THR A 113 -12.30 12.86 -7.27
CA THR A 113 -11.44 13.39 -8.32
C THR A 113 -11.91 12.93 -9.71
N ALA A 114 -12.28 11.66 -9.85
CA ALA A 114 -12.83 11.13 -11.09
C ALA A 114 -14.13 11.81 -11.49
N ASP A 115 -15.05 12.01 -10.55
CA ASP A 115 -16.33 12.69 -10.76
C ASP A 115 -16.12 14.15 -11.19
N TYR A 116 -15.19 14.85 -10.53
CA TYR A 116 -14.81 16.22 -10.89
C TYR A 116 -14.28 16.30 -12.32
N LEU A 117 -13.41 15.37 -12.70
CA LEU A 117 -12.82 15.30 -14.04
C LEU A 117 -13.86 14.92 -15.09
N ASN A 118 -14.68 13.89 -14.83
CA ASN A 118 -15.71 13.44 -15.78
C ASN A 118 -16.75 14.50 -16.11
N ALA A 119 -17.05 15.38 -15.15
CA ALA A 119 -17.97 16.50 -15.38
C ALA A 119 -17.41 17.61 -16.29
N ARG A 120 -16.09 17.60 -16.57
CA ARG A 120 -15.39 18.70 -17.27
C ARG A 120 -14.60 18.26 -18.50
N LEU A 121 -14.16 17.00 -18.53
CA LEU A 121 -13.36 16.45 -19.62
C LEU A 121 -14.18 16.32 -20.90
N GLN A 122 -13.65 16.83 -21.99
CA GLN A 122 -14.16 16.56 -23.34
C GLN A 122 -13.72 15.17 -23.83
N SER A 123 -14.39 14.65 -24.83
CA SER A 123 -14.18 13.26 -25.30
C SER A 123 -12.76 12.96 -25.80
N ASN A 124 -12.09 13.96 -26.34
CA ASN A 124 -10.74 13.89 -26.90
C ASN A 124 -9.62 14.33 -25.96
N GLU A 125 -9.96 14.81 -24.76
CA GLU A 125 -8.98 15.30 -23.80
C GLU A 125 -8.33 14.16 -23.03
N GLN A 126 -7.04 14.33 -22.72
CA GLN A 126 -6.23 13.43 -21.95
C GLN A 126 -5.93 14.02 -20.57
N ILE A 127 -5.68 13.12 -19.62
CA ILE A 127 -5.22 13.46 -18.29
C ILE A 127 -3.85 12.85 -18.04
N TYR A 128 -3.04 13.45 -17.19
CA TYR A 128 -1.82 12.85 -16.68
C TYR A 128 -1.81 12.79 -15.17
N THR A 129 -1.69 11.58 -14.62
CA THR A 129 -1.62 11.38 -13.17
C THR A 129 -0.17 11.13 -12.76
N GLY A 130 0.45 12.13 -12.16
CA GLY A 130 1.87 12.06 -11.80
C GLY A 130 2.20 11.27 -10.54
N ASN A 131 1.22 10.99 -9.68
CA ASN A 131 1.45 10.46 -8.35
C ASN A 131 0.37 9.46 -7.92
N GLU A 132 0.63 8.17 -8.08
CA GLU A 132 -0.11 7.08 -7.41
C GLU A 132 -1.62 6.99 -7.66
N GLN A 133 -2.18 7.85 -8.52
CA GLN A 133 -3.62 7.89 -8.82
C GLN A 133 -3.95 7.25 -10.17
N GLN A 134 -3.25 6.18 -10.55
CA GLN A 134 -3.39 5.53 -11.86
C GLN A 134 -4.79 4.98 -12.12
N ILE A 135 -5.54 4.67 -11.06
CA ILE A 135 -6.93 4.24 -11.13
C ILE A 135 -7.82 5.30 -11.80
N LEU A 136 -7.41 6.57 -11.80
CA LEU A 136 -8.14 7.65 -12.48
C LEU A 136 -8.26 7.42 -13.98
N TYR A 137 -7.26 6.81 -14.62
CA TYR A 137 -7.37 6.47 -16.05
C TYR A 137 -8.53 5.53 -16.32
N PHE A 138 -8.73 4.54 -15.43
CA PHE A 138 -9.86 3.62 -15.52
C PHE A 138 -11.19 4.32 -15.20
N LEU A 139 -11.26 5.09 -14.12
CA LEU A 139 -12.48 5.76 -13.68
C LEU A 139 -12.95 6.86 -14.65
N THR A 140 -12.01 7.52 -15.34
CA THR A 140 -12.32 8.54 -16.35
C THR A 140 -12.39 7.99 -17.77
N GLN A 141 -12.13 6.69 -17.97
CA GLN A 141 -12.07 6.04 -19.27
C GLN A 141 -11.10 6.76 -20.23
N ARG A 142 -9.93 7.20 -19.71
CA ARG A 142 -8.89 7.88 -20.46
C ARG A 142 -7.61 7.06 -20.51
N ASN A 143 -6.90 7.15 -21.62
CA ASN A 143 -5.59 6.53 -21.73
C ASN A 143 -4.51 7.43 -21.11
N CYS A 144 -3.47 6.79 -20.58
CA CYS A 144 -2.27 7.50 -20.20
C CYS A 144 -1.58 8.06 -21.46
N PRO A 145 -1.17 9.34 -21.48
CA PRO A 145 -0.50 9.95 -22.63
C PRO A 145 0.90 9.35 -22.92
N ILE A 146 1.44 8.61 -21.98
CA ILE A 146 2.76 7.99 -22.08
C ILE A 146 2.68 6.49 -21.76
N PRO A 147 3.62 5.65 -22.24
CA PRO A 147 3.58 4.19 -22.00
C PRO A 147 3.77 3.80 -20.53
N TYR A 148 4.28 4.68 -19.70
CA TYR A 148 4.63 4.41 -18.30
C TYR A 148 3.54 4.93 -17.35
N VAL A 149 2.54 4.11 -17.09
CA VAL A 149 1.43 4.46 -16.20
C VAL A 149 1.88 4.58 -14.75
N HIS A 150 2.82 3.75 -14.31
CA HIS A 150 3.24 3.71 -12.91
C HIS A 150 4.40 4.68 -12.65
N ARG A 151 4.20 5.57 -11.67
CA ARG A 151 5.15 6.61 -11.29
C ARG A 151 6.58 6.12 -11.06
N SER A 152 6.75 4.99 -10.39
CA SER A 152 8.07 4.47 -10.06
C SER A 152 8.92 4.17 -11.29
N LEU A 153 8.28 3.88 -12.43
CA LEU A 153 8.99 3.62 -13.67
C LEU A 153 9.70 4.88 -14.22
N LEU A 154 9.21 6.07 -13.89
CA LEU A 154 9.79 7.34 -14.37
C LEU A 154 10.62 8.10 -13.34
N PHE A 155 10.42 7.81 -12.05
CA PHE A 155 11.02 8.62 -10.99
C PHE A 155 11.85 7.83 -9.97
N ASP A 156 11.83 6.49 -10.02
CA ASP A 156 12.73 5.66 -9.21
C ASP A 156 14.00 5.36 -10.02
N PRO A 157 15.19 5.82 -9.58
CA PRO A 157 16.45 5.59 -10.29
C PRO A 157 16.75 4.11 -10.57
N LYS A 158 16.32 3.21 -9.67
CA LYS A 158 16.53 1.77 -9.85
C LYS A 158 15.73 1.23 -11.04
N HIS A 159 14.47 1.65 -11.17
CA HIS A 159 13.62 1.23 -12.28
C HIS A 159 14.10 1.84 -13.60
N ILE A 160 14.45 3.12 -13.61
CA ILE A 160 14.97 3.83 -14.78
C ILE A 160 16.23 3.11 -15.29
N TYR A 161 17.18 2.82 -14.40
CA TYR A 161 18.41 2.13 -14.75
C TYR A 161 18.15 0.71 -15.26
N THR A 162 17.33 -0.08 -14.56
CA THR A 162 17.06 -1.48 -14.91
C THR A 162 16.31 -1.62 -16.24
N LEU A 163 15.38 -0.73 -16.52
CA LEU A 163 14.57 -0.74 -17.73
C LEU A 163 15.15 0.13 -18.85
N GLN A 164 16.29 0.77 -18.62
CA GLN A 164 16.97 1.67 -19.57
C GLN A 164 16.02 2.73 -20.15
N ILE A 165 15.20 3.33 -19.29
CA ILE A 165 14.20 4.31 -19.71
C ILE A 165 14.88 5.65 -20.01
N ASP A 166 14.70 6.14 -21.23
CA ASP A 166 15.04 7.52 -21.57
C ASP A 166 13.97 8.48 -21.01
N THR A 167 14.21 8.95 -19.79
CA THR A 167 13.31 9.86 -19.08
C THR A 167 13.14 11.19 -19.79
N THR A 168 14.15 11.65 -20.54
CA THR A 168 14.11 12.89 -21.30
C THR A 168 13.14 12.76 -22.48
N ALA A 169 13.24 11.67 -23.23
CA ALA A 169 12.32 11.40 -24.34
C ALA A 169 10.87 11.27 -23.86
N VAL A 170 10.65 10.60 -22.72
CA VAL A 170 9.31 10.45 -22.15
C VAL A 170 8.74 11.81 -21.68
N VAL A 171 9.52 12.62 -20.99
CA VAL A 171 9.09 13.96 -20.55
C VAL A 171 8.80 14.85 -21.77
N THR A 172 9.64 14.80 -22.80
CA THR A 172 9.42 15.54 -24.04
C THR A 172 8.11 15.10 -24.72
N SER A 173 7.85 13.81 -24.79
CA SER A 173 6.58 13.28 -25.33
C SER A 173 5.37 13.77 -24.55
N LEU A 174 5.44 13.74 -23.21
CA LEU A 174 4.36 14.26 -22.35
C LEU A 174 4.10 15.75 -22.57
N ILE A 175 5.16 16.54 -22.69
CA ILE A 175 5.08 17.98 -22.98
C ILE A 175 4.41 18.23 -24.34
N GLN A 176 4.75 17.44 -25.35
CA GLN A 176 4.14 17.55 -26.68
C GLN A 176 2.66 17.18 -26.72
N GLN A 177 2.25 16.21 -25.90
CA GLN A 177 0.85 15.77 -25.85
C GLN A 177 -0.07 16.74 -25.11
N LYS A 178 0.48 17.62 -24.29
CA LYS A 178 -0.26 18.69 -23.59
C LYS A 178 -1.58 18.21 -23.00
N PRO A 179 -1.58 17.27 -22.03
CA PRO A 179 -2.82 16.79 -21.42
C PRO A 179 -3.67 17.94 -20.89
N ALA A 180 -4.99 17.83 -20.94
CA ALA A 180 -5.88 18.91 -20.47
C ALA A 180 -5.77 19.12 -18.97
N TYR A 181 -5.61 18.04 -18.22
CA TYR A 181 -5.45 18.06 -16.76
C TYR A 181 -4.21 17.31 -16.32
N ILE A 182 -3.52 17.88 -15.33
CA ILE A 182 -2.44 17.20 -14.59
C ILE A 182 -2.89 17.05 -13.13
N ILE A 183 -2.83 15.82 -12.63
CA ILE A 183 -3.22 15.47 -11.27
C ILE A 183 -1.96 15.10 -10.49
N GLN A 184 -1.70 15.81 -9.40
CA GLN A 184 -0.54 15.55 -8.55
C GLN A 184 -0.86 15.78 -7.07
N ASN A 185 -0.25 15.01 -6.18
CA ASN A 185 -0.27 15.26 -4.73
C ASN A 185 1.02 15.92 -4.23
N LYS A 186 2.10 15.82 -4.99
CA LYS A 186 3.41 16.40 -4.70
C LYS A 186 4.04 16.88 -6.01
N ARG A 187 4.98 17.82 -5.92
CA ARG A 187 5.77 18.28 -7.08
C ARG A 187 6.50 17.09 -7.74
N PHE A 188 6.64 17.16 -9.05
CA PHE A 188 7.38 16.17 -9.80
C PHE A 188 8.87 16.22 -9.43
N PRO A 189 9.54 15.07 -9.27
CA PRO A 189 10.99 15.03 -9.04
C PRO A 189 11.80 15.52 -10.25
N ASN A 190 11.24 15.39 -11.46
CA ASN A 190 11.88 15.88 -12.69
C ASN A 190 11.66 17.37 -12.83
N GLY A 191 12.74 18.15 -12.80
CA GLY A 191 12.70 19.63 -12.84
C GLY A 191 12.14 20.19 -14.13
N GLN A 192 12.42 19.56 -15.28
CA GLN A 192 11.89 19.98 -16.59
C GLN A 192 10.36 19.82 -16.65
N LEU A 193 9.87 18.66 -16.21
CA LEU A 193 8.42 18.41 -16.14
C LEU A 193 7.74 19.37 -15.17
N GLN A 194 8.33 19.61 -14.00
CA GLN A 194 7.74 20.54 -13.04
C GLN A 194 7.72 21.98 -13.57
N ALA A 195 8.80 22.42 -14.21
CA ALA A 195 8.83 23.76 -14.82
C ALA A 195 7.79 23.91 -15.94
N PHE A 196 7.59 22.86 -16.75
CA PHE A 196 6.54 22.85 -17.76
C PHE A 196 5.15 22.99 -17.13
N VAL A 197 4.89 22.23 -16.04
CA VAL A 197 3.61 22.31 -15.33
C VAL A 197 3.40 23.69 -14.72
N ASP A 198 4.39 24.22 -14.01
CA ASP A 198 4.31 25.54 -13.37
C ASP A 198 4.10 26.69 -14.38
N SER A 199 4.55 26.51 -15.64
CA SER A 199 4.43 27.55 -16.67
C SER A 199 3.17 27.45 -17.53
N ASN A 200 2.55 26.26 -17.62
CA ASN A 200 1.47 26.01 -18.59
C ASN A 200 0.14 25.56 -17.94
N TYR A 201 0.15 25.35 -16.62
CA TYR A 201 -1.03 24.85 -15.91
C TYR A 201 -1.30 25.69 -14.67
N GLU A 202 -2.57 25.93 -14.41
CA GLU A 202 -3.04 26.58 -13.19
C GLU A 202 -3.78 25.61 -12.28
N LEU A 203 -3.67 25.82 -10.98
CA LEU A 203 -4.39 25.04 -9.98
C LEU A 203 -5.87 25.42 -10.01
N VAL A 204 -6.74 24.50 -10.41
CA VAL A 204 -8.19 24.75 -10.50
C VAL A 204 -8.97 24.14 -9.35
N ASN A 205 -8.44 23.10 -8.69
CA ASN A 205 -9.08 22.49 -7.53
C ASN A 205 -8.10 21.69 -6.69
N THR A 206 -8.42 21.50 -5.40
CA THR A 206 -7.72 20.60 -4.48
C THR A 206 -8.73 19.73 -3.75
N ILE A 207 -8.66 18.41 -3.93
CA ILE A 207 -9.58 17.46 -3.34
C ILE A 207 -8.92 16.78 -2.14
N GLY A 208 -9.63 16.76 -1.00
CA GLY A 208 -9.18 16.11 0.25
C GLY A 208 -7.88 16.70 0.81
N ASN A 209 -7.54 17.94 0.47
CA ASN A 209 -6.25 18.60 0.81
C ASN A 209 -5.00 17.81 0.39
N GLN A 210 -5.14 16.89 -0.57
CA GLN A 210 -4.07 15.98 -0.99
C GLN A 210 -3.87 15.96 -2.50
N ILE A 211 -4.95 16.06 -3.28
CA ILE A 211 -4.90 15.94 -4.73
C ILE A 211 -5.12 17.31 -5.36
N ASN A 212 -4.09 17.84 -5.98
CA ASN A 212 -4.13 19.04 -6.76
C ASN A 212 -4.50 18.71 -8.21
N ILE A 213 -5.54 19.35 -8.72
CA ILE A 213 -5.97 19.25 -10.11
C ILE A 213 -5.55 20.55 -10.79
N GLN A 214 -4.71 20.44 -11.79
CA GLN A 214 -4.22 21.56 -12.57
C GLN A 214 -4.78 21.45 -13.99
N HIS A 215 -5.30 22.55 -14.50
CA HIS A 215 -5.82 22.68 -15.85
C HIS A 215 -4.86 23.48 -16.71
N ARG A 216 -4.74 23.11 -17.98
CA ARG A 216 -3.91 23.82 -18.94
C ARG A 216 -4.45 25.25 -19.13
N CYS A 217 -3.57 26.23 -19.00
CA CYS A 217 -3.88 27.62 -19.38
C CYS A 217 -4.24 27.65 -20.87
N LEU A 218 -5.38 28.26 -21.21
CA LEU A 218 -5.74 28.51 -22.59
C LEU A 218 -4.91 29.70 -23.04
N GLU A 219 -4.11 29.54 -24.09
CA GLU A 219 -3.43 30.62 -24.82
C GLU A 219 -4.44 31.46 -25.58
#